data_0ed6da37ac78655fbd3bcf1ba2f3fc43
#
_entry.id   0ed6da37ac78655fbd3bcf1ba2f3fc43
#
_cell.length_a   1.000
_cell.length_b   1.000
_cell.length_c   1.000
_cell.angle_alpha   90.00
_cell.angle_beta   90.00
_cell.angle_gamma   90.00
#
_symmetry.space_group_name_H-M   'P 1'
#
loop_
_entity.id
_entity.type
_entity.pdbx_description
1 polymer ?
#
loop_
_entity_poly.entity_id
_entity_poly.type
_entity_poly.pdbx_seq_one_letter_code
_entity_poly.pdbx_strand_id
1 'polypeptide(L)'
;MDNKKDVAVIILNFKSWQETIQEADICNKFLGINYENIIIVDNASPNDSYVNLKSTSKEKNFILIKSENNNGYAAGKNIGMRYAYKAGYKYAWILNNDILINDKEIVTKLTDVLKKDSSVAVVNPDIYAPDGHMYNRDSIRPDFFDLTFGMLNYKKKGRKIEDRGGYSYIYRPQGCCMMVDLNKMNEIDYMDEHTFLYVEEPILAERLMQKNYKCACCIATSIIHNHSTTVKSVFAKNKIRKMNNESFKYYLKQYRKFNIVKTNICLFFNYLKLLMLD
;
A
#
# COMPACT_ATOMS: atom_id res chain seq x y z
N MET A 1 9.25 -24.06 -9.12
CA MET A 1 10.17 -23.37 -8.18
C MET A 1 9.31 -22.65 -7.13
N ASP A 2 9.61 -22.82 -5.88
CA ASP A 2 8.81 -22.29 -4.78
C ASP A 2 9.01 -20.76 -4.71
N ASN A 3 8.10 -20.00 -5.34
CA ASN A 3 8.14 -18.54 -5.40
C ASN A 3 8.08 -17.87 -4.01
N LYS A 4 7.66 -18.63 -3.00
CA LYS A 4 7.45 -18.11 -1.64
C LYS A 4 8.76 -17.84 -0.89
N LYS A 5 9.86 -18.50 -1.28
CA LYS A 5 11.20 -18.26 -0.69
C LYS A 5 11.84 -16.94 -1.13
N ASP A 6 11.43 -16.40 -2.28
CA ASP A 6 11.93 -15.12 -2.80
C ASP A 6 11.13 -13.91 -2.26
N VAL A 7 10.05 -14.14 -1.49
CA VAL A 7 9.11 -13.12 -1.03
C VAL A 7 9.20 -12.92 0.47
N ALA A 8 9.45 -11.69 0.91
CA ALA A 8 9.24 -11.26 2.28
C ALA A 8 7.82 -10.69 2.43
N VAL A 9 7.08 -11.10 3.45
CA VAL A 9 5.83 -10.44 3.84
C VAL A 9 6.13 -9.32 4.81
N ILE A 10 5.62 -8.11 4.56
CA ILE A 10 5.82 -6.94 5.42
C ILE A 10 4.48 -6.50 5.97
N ILE A 11 4.32 -6.56 7.28
CA ILE A 11 3.13 -6.11 7.99
C ILE A 11 3.51 -4.93 8.88
N LEU A 12 2.86 -3.78 8.68
CA LEU A 12 3.05 -2.60 9.53
C LEU A 12 2.06 -2.64 10.70
N ASN A 13 2.58 -2.65 11.91
CA ASN A 13 1.79 -2.57 13.13
C ASN A 13 1.78 -1.15 13.72
N PHE A 14 0.60 -0.68 14.11
CA PHE A 14 0.45 0.47 15.00
C PHE A 14 -0.77 0.27 15.90
N LYS A 15 -0.52 -0.03 17.20
CA LYS A 15 -1.53 -0.25 18.26
C LYS A 15 -2.41 -1.50 18.14
N SER A 16 -2.26 -2.31 17.11
CA SER A 16 -3.16 -3.42 16.74
C SER A 16 -2.40 -4.76 16.63
N TRP A 17 -1.68 -5.14 17.67
CA TRP A 17 -0.82 -6.32 17.65
C TRP A 17 -1.59 -7.63 17.45
N GLN A 18 -2.83 -7.74 17.97
CA GLN A 18 -3.65 -8.93 17.81
C GLN A 18 -3.97 -9.19 16.34
N GLU A 19 -4.47 -8.18 15.63
CA GLU A 19 -4.78 -8.24 14.21
C GLU A 19 -3.50 -8.51 13.39
N THR A 20 -2.37 -7.92 13.80
CA THR A 20 -1.07 -8.15 13.16
C THR A 20 -0.61 -9.60 13.27
N ILE A 21 -0.79 -10.23 14.44
CA ILE A 21 -0.48 -11.65 14.62
C ILE A 21 -1.46 -12.54 13.84
N GLN A 22 -2.75 -12.20 13.83
CA GLN A 22 -3.73 -12.93 13.03
C GLN A 22 -3.38 -12.92 11.55
N GLU A 23 -2.98 -11.78 10.99
CA GLU A 23 -2.55 -11.67 9.60
C GLU A 23 -1.28 -12.50 9.33
N ALA A 24 -0.30 -12.46 10.24
CA ALA A 24 0.89 -13.31 10.16
C ALA A 24 0.54 -14.81 10.20
N ASP A 25 -0.43 -15.19 11.03
CA ASP A 25 -0.93 -16.58 11.11
C ASP A 25 -1.65 -16.99 9.82
N ILE A 26 -2.41 -16.11 9.18
CA ILE A 26 -3.02 -16.36 7.87
C ILE A 26 -1.93 -16.59 6.82
N CYS A 27 -0.92 -15.73 6.78
CA CYS A 27 0.22 -15.90 5.87
C CYS A 27 0.93 -17.25 6.07
N ASN A 28 1.12 -17.68 7.31
CA ASN A 28 1.77 -18.94 7.60
C ASN A 28 0.86 -20.15 7.36
N LYS A 29 -0.31 -20.21 8.02
CA LYS A 29 -1.16 -21.41 8.07
C LYS A 29 -1.96 -21.62 6.80
N PHE A 30 -2.45 -20.54 6.18
CA PHE A 30 -3.28 -20.62 4.99
C PHE A 30 -2.46 -20.54 3.69
N LEU A 31 -1.48 -19.63 3.62
CA LEU A 31 -0.66 -19.43 2.42
C LEU A 31 0.64 -20.24 2.43
N GLY A 32 1.02 -20.86 3.56
CA GLY A 32 2.24 -21.67 3.69
C GLY A 32 3.54 -20.87 3.60
N ILE A 33 3.51 -19.59 4.00
CA ILE A 33 4.71 -18.74 4.10
C ILE A 33 5.35 -18.99 5.48
N ASN A 34 6.62 -19.34 5.53
CA ASN A 34 7.32 -19.53 6.80
C ASN A 34 7.38 -18.22 7.59
N TYR A 35 7.23 -18.30 8.91
CA TYR A 35 7.30 -17.12 9.78
C TYR A 35 8.61 -16.34 9.62
N GLU A 36 9.73 -17.00 9.37
CA GLU A 36 11.03 -16.37 9.11
C GLU A 36 11.05 -15.42 7.90
N ASN A 37 10.09 -15.56 6.98
CA ASN A 37 9.88 -14.67 5.84
C ASN A 37 8.85 -13.57 6.12
N ILE A 38 8.34 -13.47 7.36
CA ILE A 38 7.39 -12.45 7.78
C ILE A 38 8.13 -11.40 8.61
N ILE A 39 8.06 -10.15 8.15
CA ILE A 39 8.68 -8.99 8.78
C ILE A 39 7.56 -8.12 9.34
N ILE A 40 7.48 -8.03 10.65
CA ILE A 40 6.55 -7.13 11.33
C ILE A 40 7.31 -5.88 11.77
N VAL A 41 6.84 -4.71 11.34
CA VAL A 41 7.40 -3.43 11.75
C VAL A 41 6.44 -2.79 12.75
N ASP A 42 6.82 -2.67 14.01
CA ASP A 42 6.09 -1.85 14.99
C ASP A 42 6.46 -0.38 14.82
N ASN A 43 5.50 0.41 14.37
CA ASN A 43 5.70 1.83 14.03
C ASN A 43 5.64 2.74 15.27
N ALA A 44 6.45 2.45 16.28
CA ALA A 44 6.50 3.13 17.55
C ALA A 44 5.14 3.19 18.26
N SER A 45 4.48 2.05 18.41
CA SER A 45 3.21 1.94 19.13
C SER A 45 3.35 2.39 20.59
N PRO A 46 2.50 3.31 21.08
CA PRO A 46 2.61 3.81 22.45
C PRO A 46 1.97 2.88 23.50
N ASN A 47 1.26 1.83 23.06
CA ASN A 47 0.67 0.81 23.91
C ASN A 47 1.59 -0.41 24.06
N ASP A 48 1.08 -1.52 24.57
CA ASP A 48 1.78 -2.78 24.80
C ASP A 48 2.09 -3.60 23.52
N SER A 49 1.74 -3.08 22.33
CA SER A 49 1.90 -3.79 21.06
C SER A 49 3.31 -4.35 20.86
N TYR A 50 4.35 -3.54 21.04
CA TYR A 50 5.71 -4.00 20.84
C TYR A 50 6.10 -5.13 21.82
N VAL A 51 5.67 -5.05 23.08
CA VAL A 51 5.99 -6.06 24.11
C VAL A 51 5.36 -7.40 23.75
N ASN A 52 4.08 -7.39 23.34
CA ASN A 52 3.35 -8.59 22.92
C ASN A 52 3.91 -9.17 21.62
N LEU A 53 4.20 -8.34 20.62
CA LEU A 53 4.85 -8.79 19.39
C LEU A 53 6.23 -9.41 19.65
N LYS A 54 7.01 -8.84 20.58
CA LYS A 54 8.33 -9.36 20.96
C LYS A 54 8.25 -10.73 21.66
N SER A 55 7.25 -10.94 22.50
CA SER A 55 7.01 -12.25 23.10
C SER A 55 6.64 -13.28 22.02
N THR A 56 5.66 -12.95 21.18
CA THR A 56 5.17 -13.84 20.12
C THR A 56 6.23 -14.13 19.05
N SER A 57 7.14 -13.16 18.76
CA SER A 57 8.21 -13.38 17.78
C SER A 57 9.20 -14.46 18.24
N LYS A 58 9.44 -14.61 19.56
CA LYS A 58 10.29 -15.68 20.09
C LYS A 58 9.66 -17.06 19.93
N GLU A 59 8.33 -17.14 19.98
CA GLU A 59 7.58 -18.39 19.83
C GLU A 59 7.42 -18.81 18.36
N LYS A 60 7.10 -17.83 17.50
CA LYS A 60 6.76 -18.09 16.10
C LYS A 60 7.92 -17.87 15.12
N ASN A 61 9.02 -17.22 15.55
CA ASN A 61 10.21 -16.96 14.76
C ASN A 61 9.99 -16.02 13.56
N PHE A 62 9.09 -15.04 13.66
CA PHE A 62 9.02 -13.96 12.68
C PHE A 62 10.01 -12.83 13.02
N ILE A 63 10.37 -12.03 12.02
CA ILE A 63 11.27 -10.90 12.18
C ILE A 63 10.47 -9.71 12.72
N LEU A 64 10.87 -9.20 13.90
CA LEU A 64 10.27 -8.00 14.48
C LEU A 64 11.25 -6.83 14.46
N ILE A 65 10.83 -5.72 13.86
CA ILE A 65 11.59 -4.47 13.82
C ILE A 65 10.82 -3.40 14.57
N LYS A 66 11.47 -2.70 15.50
CA LYS A 66 10.91 -1.56 16.20
C LYS A 66 11.36 -0.26 15.51
N SER A 67 10.42 0.56 15.08
CA SER A 67 10.73 1.94 14.68
C SER A 67 10.97 2.81 15.92
N GLU A 68 11.93 3.72 15.86
CA GLU A 68 12.18 4.67 16.95
C GLU A 68 11.04 5.68 17.09
N ASN A 69 10.49 6.12 15.97
CA ASN A 69 9.42 7.11 15.90
C ASN A 69 8.36 6.67 14.87
N ASN A 70 7.11 7.10 15.08
CA ASN A 70 6.07 6.98 14.07
C ASN A 70 6.20 8.15 13.07
N ASN A 71 6.93 7.90 11.99
CA ASN A 71 7.12 8.86 10.89
C ASN A 71 6.09 8.69 9.75
N GLY A 72 5.03 7.94 10.01
CA GLY A 72 3.94 7.73 9.05
C GLY A 72 3.98 6.38 8.35
N TYR A 73 3.05 6.22 7.42
CA TYR A 73 2.79 4.95 6.76
C TYR A 73 3.94 4.52 5.83
N ALA A 74 4.37 5.43 4.94
CA ALA A 74 5.45 5.16 3.98
C ALA A 74 6.77 4.83 4.69
N ALA A 75 7.14 5.62 5.71
CA ALA A 75 8.37 5.41 6.47
C ALA A 75 8.38 4.04 7.17
N GLY A 76 7.26 3.66 7.79
CA GLY A 76 7.14 2.35 8.43
C GLY A 76 7.28 1.18 7.44
N LYS A 77 6.64 1.27 6.27
CA LYS A 77 6.76 0.24 5.21
C LYS A 77 8.18 0.18 4.63
N ASN A 78 8.85 1.33 4.48
CA ASN A 78 10.22 1.40 3.99
C ASN A 78 11.22 0.69 4.90
N ILE A 79 11.04 0.73 6.23
CA ILE A 79 11.88 -0.02 7.17
C ILE A 79 11.87 -1.52 6.82
N GLY A 80 10.68 -2.09 6.61
CA GLY A 80 10.52 -3.49 6.23
C GLY A 80 11.11 -3.80 4.84
N MET A 81 10.86 -2.95 3.84
CA MET A 81 11.38 -3.13 2.49
C MET A 81 12.91 -3.06 2.43
N ARG A 82 13.52 -2.07 3.11
CA ARG A 82 14.99 -1.95 3.19
C ARG A 82 15.63 -3.16 3.89
N TYR A 83 14.98 -3.67 4.94
CA TYR A 83 15.43 -4.91 5.58
C TYR A 83 15.35 -6.10 4.63
N ALA A 84 14.20 -6.31 3.97
CA ALA A 84 14.00 -7.41 3.03
C ALA A 84 14.99 -7.35 1.86
N TYR A 85 15.24 -6.17 1.29
CA TYR A 85 16.23 -5.96 0.24
C TYR A 85 17.65 -6.36 0.69
N LYS A 86 18.07 -5.90 1.89
CA LYS A 86 19.38 -6.24 2.46
C LYS A 86 19.52 -7.72 2.79
N ALA A 87 18.43 -8.40 3.14
CA ALA A 87 18.38 -9.83 3.40
C ALA A 87 18.35 -10.68 2.12
N GLY A 88 18.32 -10.04 0.93
CA GLY A 88 18.42 -10.73 -0.36
C GLY A 88 17.09 -11.21 -0.94
N TYR A 89 15.94 -10.78 -0.39
CA TYR A 89 14.64 -11.06 -0.99
C TYR A 89 14.50 -10.32 -2.33
N LYS A 90 13.83 -10.94 -3.29
CA LYS A 90 13.57 -10.34 -4.60
C LYS A 90 12.30 -9.47 -4.57
N TYR A 91 11.32 -9.93 -3.82
CA TYR A 91 10.00 -9.32 -3.74
C TYR A 91 9.63 -9.06 -2.29
N ALA A 92 8.82 -8.02 -2.07
CA ALA A 92 8.15 -7.81 -0.80
C ALA A 92 6.64 -7.75 -1.02
N TRP A 93 5.90 -8.50 -0.21
CA TRP A 93 4.45 -8.42 -0.17
C TRP A 93 4.05 -7.57 1.02
N ILE A 94 3.64 -6.33 0.74
CA ILE A 94 3.24 -5.34 1.73
C ILE A 94 1.77 -5.55 2.04
N LEU A 95 1.45 -5.83 3.29
CA LEU A 95 0.10 -6.06 3.77
C LEU A 95 -0.26 -5.10 4.90
N ASN A 96 -1.53 -4.70 4.94
CA ASN A 96 -2.16 -4.25 6.18
C ASN A 96 -2.63 -5.46 6.98
N ASN A 97 -2.95 -5.27 8.24
CA ASN A 97 -3.43 -6.31 9.14
C ASN A 97 -4.97 -6.42 9.23
N ASP A 98 -5.67 -5.92 8.22
CA ASP A 98 -7.12 -5.94 8.10
C ASP A 98 -7.59 -6.49 6.74
N ILE A 99 -6.84 -7.47 6.21
CA ILE A 99 -7.05 -8.08 4.92
C ILE A 99 -7.67 -9.47 5.07
N LEU A 100 -8.69 -9.79 4.27
CA LEU A 100 -9.22 -11.14 4.16
C LEU A 100 -8.75 -11.75 2.84
N ILE A 101 -8.00 -12.84 2.95
CA ILE A 101 -7.38 -13.56 1.83
C ILE A 101 -8.06 -14.91 1.66
N ASN A 102 -8.66 -15.15 0.49
CA ASN A 102 -9.37 -16.40 0.17
C ASN A 102 -8.68 -17.24 -0.91
N ASP A 103 -7.61 -16.73 -1.52
CA ASP A 103 -6.88 -17.37 -2.61
C ASP A 103 -5.49 -17.82 -2.16
N LYS A 104 -5.27 -19.16 -2.07
CA LYS A 104 -3.99 -19.73 -1.66
C LYS A 104 -2.84 -19.45 -2.65
N GLU A 105 -3.17 -19.16 -3.91
CA GLU A 105 -2.21 -18.91 -4.98
C GLU A 105 -1.91 -17.40 -5.18
N ILE A 106 -2.44 -16.53 -4.32
CA ILE A 106 -2.32 -15.09 -4.47
C ILE A 106 -0.85 -14.64 -4.62
N VAL A 107 0.06 -15.18 -3.79
CA VAL A 107 1.48 -14.81 -3.83
C VAL A 107 2.10 -15.19 -5.17
N THR A 108 1.81 -16.40 -5.66
CA THR A 108 2.28 -16.89 -6.97
C THR A 108 1.74 -16.01 -8.09
N LYS A 109 0.43 -15.76 -8.11
CA LYS A 109 -0.22 -14.93 -9.14
C LYS A 109 0.34 -13.52 -9.20
N LEU A 110 0.57 -12.88 -8.04
CA LEU A 110 1.16 -11.53 -7.99
C LEU A 110 2.62 -11.50 -8.44
N THR A 111 3.43 -12.47 -8.00
CA THR A 111 4.85 -12.56 -8.42
C THR A 111 5.00 -12.92 -9.88
N ASP A 112 4.11 -13.71 -10.44
CA ASP A 112 4.16 -14.09 -11.87
C ASP A 112 3.92 -12.88 -12.79
N VAL A 113 3.10 -11.91 -12.38
CA VAL A 113 2.97 -10.63 -13.12
C VAL A 113 4.30 -9.88 -13.15
N LEU A 114 5.01 -9.77 -12.00
CA LEU A 114 6.32 -9.11 -11.93
C LEU A 114 7.38 -9.82 -12.77
N LYS A 115 7.32 -11.15 -12.86
CA LYS A 115 8.24 -11.96 -13.69
C LYS A 115 7.94 -11.87 -15.18
N LYS A 116 6.64 -11.83 -15.52
CA LYS A 116 6.16 -11.80 -16.90
C LYS A 116 6.42 -10.45 -17.57
N ASP A 117 6.33 -9.37 -16.81
CA ASP A 117 6.47 -8.01 -17.32
C ASP A 117 7.52 -7.22 -16.52
N SER A 118 8.70 -7.12 -17.07
CA SER A 118 9.85 -6.41 -16.46
C SER A 118 9.61 -4.89 -16.28
N SER A 119 8.63 -4.30 -16.96
CA SER A 119 8.26 -2.90 -16.75
C SER A 119 7.42 -2.68 -15.50
N VAL A 120 6.81 -3.74 -14.94
CA VAL A 120 5.98 -3.64 -13.73
C VAL A 120 6.87 -3.69 -12.48
N ALA A 121 6.66 -2.74 -11.57
CA ALA A 121 7.36 -2.68 -10.28
C ALA A 121 6.44 -2.99 -9.09
N VAL A 122 5.14 -2.74 -9.22
CA VAL A 122 4.14 -2.93 -8.17
C VAL A 122 2.91 -3.62 -8.73
N VAL A 123 2.41 -4.64 -8.03
CA VAL A 123 1.19 -5.38 -8.39
C VAL A 123 0.24 -5.43 -7.20
N ASN A 124 -1.02 -5.04 -7.42
CA ASN A 124 -2.12 -5.29 -6.49
C ASN A 124 -2.99 -6.45 -6.99
N PRO A 125 -3.66 -7.20 -6.11
CA PRO A 125 -4.84 -7.97 -6.50
C PRO A 125 -6.04 -7.04 -6.76
N ASP A 126 -7.16 -7.56 -7.25
CA ASP A 126 -8.43 -6.86 -7.12
C ASP A 126 -8.79 -6.70 -5.64
N ILE A 127 -9.23 -5.51 -5.25
CA ILE A 127 -9.53 -5.19 -3.85
C ILE A 127 -11.01 -4.80 -3.72
N TYR A 128 -11.71 -5.55 -2.89
CA TYR A 128 -13.12 -5.33 -2.57
C TYR A 128 -13.29 -4.82 -1.15
N ALA A 129 -14.28 -3.98 -0.95
CA ALA A 129 -14.82 -3.71 0.38
C ALA A 129 -15.73 -4.88 0.84
N PRO A 130 -16.05 -5.00 2.14
CA PRO A 130 -16.92 -6.06 2.65
C PRO A 130 -18.32 -6.10 2.02
N ASP A 131 -18.81 -4.98 1.52
CA ASP A 131 -20.08 -4.85 0.78
C ASP A 131 -19.99 -5.29 -0.69
N GLY A 132 -18.84 -5.81 -1.13
CA GLY A 132 -18.59 -6.24 -2.50
C GLY A 132 -18.20 -5.12 -3.48
N HIS A 133 -18.07 -3.87 -3.01
CA HIS A 133 -17.66 -2.76 -3.84
C HIS A 133 -16.15 -2.82 -4.15
N MET A 134 -15.79 -2.87 -5.45
CA MET A 134 -14.40 -2.80 -5.90
C MET A 134 -13.92 -1.35 -5.97
N TYR A 135 -12.70 -1.07 -5.50
CA TYR A 135 -12.19 0.30 -5.44
C TYR A 135 -10.75 0.53 -5.92
N ASN A 136 -10.08 -0.44 -6.52
CA ASN A 136 -8.65 -0.31 -6.84
C ASN A 136 -8.24 -0.38 -8.32
N ARG A 137 -9.12 -0.19 -9.26
CA ARG A 137 -8.76 -0.21 -10.69
C ARG A 137 -8.55 1.19 -11.25
N ASP A 138 -7.77 2.03 -10.57
CA ASP A 138 -7.47 3.39 -11.02
C ASP A 138 -6.41 3.35 -12.14
N SER A 139 -6.85 3.17 -13.40
CA SER A 139 -5.99 2.98 -14.57
C SER A 139 -5.49 4.28 -15.21
N ILE A 140 -6.09 5.42 -14.89
CA ILE A 140 -5.79 6.70 -15.53
C ILE A 140 -5.11 7.64 -14.53
N ARG A 141 -4.01 8.26 -14.94
CA ARG A 141 -3.39 9.38 -14.22
C ARG A 141 -4.31 10.59 -14.27
N PRO A 142 -4.83 11.08 -13.13
CA PRO A 142 -5.79 12.20 -13.16
C PRO A 142 -5.11 13.49 -13.61
N ASP A 143 -5.75 14.24 -14.50
CA ASP A 143 -5.33 15.59 -14.86
C ASP A 143 -5.92 16.65 -13.90
N PHE A 144 -5.76 17.93 -14.22
CA PHE A 144 -6.31 19.00 -13.40
C PHE A 144 -7.83 18.98 -13.35
N PHE A 145 -8.48 18.70 -14.47
CA PHE A 145 -9.95 18.65 -14.55
C PHE A 145 -10.49 17.45 -13.77
N ASP A 146 -9.85 16.28 -13.90
CA ASP A 146 -10.19 15.08 -13.13
C ASP A 146 -10.08 15.28 -11.61
N LEU A 147 -9.12 16.08 -11.16
CA LEU A 147 -8.91 16.42 -9.74
C LEU A 147 -9.85 17.51 -9.21
N THR A 148 -10.64 18.13 -10.09
CA THR A 148 -11.56 19.24 -9.75
C THR A 148 -12.96 18.94 -10.23
N PHE A 149 -13.40 19.57 -11.32
CA PHE A 149 -14.77 19.47 -11.85
C PHE A 149 -15.13 18.08 -12.39
N GLY A 150 -14.16 17.34 -12.92
CA GLY A 150 -14.33 15.99 -13.49
C GLY A 150 -14.33 14.84 -12.51
N MET A 151 -14.27 15.10 -11.21
CA MET A 151 -14.02 14.13 -10.14
C MET A 151 -14.97 12.92 -10.17
N LEU A 152 -16.24 13.13 -10.47
CA LEU A 152 -17.26 12.06 -10.57
C LEU A 152 -17.06 11.20 -11.83
N ASN A 153 -16.70 11.83 -12.95
CA ASN A 153 -16.45 11.15 -14.22
C ASN A 153 -15.14 10.38 -14.22
N TYR A 154 -14.11 10.88 -13.53
CA TYR A 154 -12.82 10.22 -13.36
C TYR A 154 -12.98 8.83 -12.74
N LYS A 155 -13.77 8.69 -11.68
CA LYS A 155 -14.02 7.40 -11.04
C LYS A 155 -14.60 6.35 -12.00
N LYS A 156 -15.43 6.77 -12.97
CA LYS A 156 -15.98 5.86 -14.00
C LYS A 156 -14.96 5.51 -15.07
N LYS A 157 -14.17 6.49 -15.54
CA LYS A 157 -13.12 6.28 -16.55
C LYS A 157 -11.98 5.41 -16.01
N GLY A 158 -11.54 5.68 -14.78
CA GLY A 158 -10.38 5.02 -14.17
C GLY A 158 -10.56 3.54 -13.90
N ARG A 159 -11.77 3.00 -14.03
CA ARG A 159 -12.04 1.57 -13.78
C ARG A 159 -12.06 0.70 -15.03
N LYS A 160 -11.93 1.29 -16.20
CA LYS A 160 -11.77 0.55 -17.46
C LYS A 160 -10.34 0.05 -17.53
N ILE A 161 -10.18 -1.26 -17.55
CA ILE A 161 -8.89 -1.93 -17.66
C ILE A 161 -8.82 -2.74 -18.95
N GLU A 162 -7.60 -2.95 -19.44
CA GLU A 162 -7.28 -3.84 -20.54
C GLU A 162 -6.65 -5.12 -19.98
N ASP A 163 -7.27 -6.27 -20.23
CA ASP A 163 -6.71 -7.56 -19.81
C ASP A 163 -5.49 -7.91 -20.67
N ARG A 164 -4.34 -8.08 -20.03
CA ARG A 164 -3.06 -8.44 -20.62
C ARG A 164 -2.66 -9.89 -20.28
N GLY A 165 -3.63 -10.76 -20.18
CA GLY A 165 -3.43 -12.16 -19.79
C GLY A 165 -3.35 -12.30 -18.27
N GLY A 166 -4.41 -11.89 -17.57
CA GLY A 166 -4.61 -11.99 -16.14
C GLY A 166 -4.18 -10.77 -15.32
N TYR A 167 -3.70 -9.70 -15.97
CA TYR A 167 -3.39 -8.42 -15.31
C TYR A 167 -3.68 -7.23 -16.23
N SER A 168 -3.75 -6.04 -15.64
CA SER A 168 -3.87 -4.77 -16.36
C SER A 168 -2.96 -3.72 -15.74
N TYR A 169 -2.49 -2.77 -16.56
CA TYR A 169 -1.82 -1.60 -15.99
C TYR A 169 -2.80 -0.72 -15.25
N ILE A 170 -2.35 -0.19 -14.13
CA ILE A 170 -3.05 0.83 -13.34
C ILE A 170 -2.11 2.01 -13.11
N TYR A 171 -2.68 3.19 -12.90
CA TYR A 171 -1.87 4.33 -12.49
C TYR A 171 -1.52 4.24 -11.01
N ARG A 172 -2.54 4.07 -10.16
CA ARG A 172 -2.36 4.14 -8.71
C ARG A 172 -2.51 2.78 -8.05
N PRO A 173 -1.45 2.27 -7.39
CA PRO A 173 -1.57 1.08 -6.56
C PRO A 173 -2.36 1.38 -5.28
N GLN A 174 -2.67 0.34 -4.51
CA GLN A 174 -3.31 0.47 -3.19
C GLN A 174 -2.38 -0.07 -2.11
N GLY A 175 -2.08 0.76 -1.14
CA GLY A 175 -1.09 0.47 -0.09
C GLY A 175 -1.45 -0.71 0.82
N CYS A 176 -2.73 -1.06 0.95
CA CYS A 176 -3.15 -2.11 1.85
C CYS A 176 -2.69 -3.52 1.45
N CYS A 177 -2.45 -3.76 0.15
CA CYS A 177 -1.98 -5.06 -0.35
C CYS A 177 -1.20 -4.84 -1.66
N MET A 178 0.13 -4.84 -1.61
CA MET A 178 1.01 -4.63 -2.76
C MET A 178 2.14 -5.65 -2.79
N MET A 179 2.32 -6.36 -3.92
CA MET A 179 3.56 -7.08 -4.22
C MET A 179 4.50 -6.14 -4.97
N VAL A 180 5.73 -5.98 -4.52
CA VAL A 180 6.71 -5.06 -5.10
C VAL A 180 8.01 -5.78 -5.48
N ASP A 181 8.64 -5.33 -6.56
CA ASP A 181 10.00 -5.70 -6.93
C ASP A 181 10.99 -4.84 -6.13
N LEU A 182 11.74 -5.46 -5.24
CA LEU A 182 12.63 -4.74 -4.31
C LEU A 182 13.80 -4.05 -4.99
N ASN A 183 14.30 -4.56 -6.13
CA ASN A 183 15.35 -3.87 -6.88
C ASN A 183 14.81 -2.54 -7.43
N LYS A 184 13.64 -2.56 -8.07
CA LYS A 184 13.02 -1.36 -8.63
C LYS A 184 12.61 -0.37 -7.53
N MET A 185 12.15 -0.88 -6.38
CA MET A 185 11.88 -0.02 -5.21
C MET A 185 13.15 0.64 -4.68
N ASN A 186 14.27 -0.07 -4.63
CA ASN A 186 15.57 0.49 -4.24
C ASN A 186 16.05 1.56 -5.23
N GLU A 187 15.86 1.39 -6.53
CA GLU A 187 16.23 2.37 -7.57
C GLU A 187 15.50 3.70 -7.45
N ILE A 188 14.29 3.71 -6.90
CA ILE A 188 13.51 4.92 -6.63
C ILE A 188 13.64 5.41 -5.20
N ASP A 189 14.55 4.81 -4.39
CA ASP A 189 14.65 5.05 -2.95
C ASP A 189 13.31 4.87 -2.23
N TYR A 190 12.61 3.76 -2.54
CA TYR A 190 11.37 3.31 -1.90
C TYR A 190 10.20 4.32 -1.98
N MET A 191 9.32 4.31 -1.00
CA MET A 191 8.21 5.26 -0.89
C MET A 191 8.72 6.60 -0.35
N ASP A 192 8.11 7.70 -0.76
CA ASP A 192 8.42 9.04 -0.24
C ASP A 192 7.93 9.18 1.22
N GLU A 193 8.84 9.55 2.11
CA GLU A 193 8.56 9.66 3.55
C GLU A 193 8.11 11.06 3.99
N HIS A 194 7.95 12.03 3.06
CA HIS A 194 7.50 13.38 3.40
C HIS A 194 6.02 13.45 3.80
N THR A 195 5.22 12.45 3.47
CA THR A 195 3.82 12.38 3.89
C THR A 195 3.69 11.47 5.10
N PHE A 196 3.00 11.95 6.13
CA PHE A 196 2.72 11.12 7.30
C PHE A 196 1.67 10.06 7.00
N LEU A 197 0.58 10.46 6.35
CA LEU A 197 -0.54 9.59 5.98
C LEU A 197 -1.31 10.20 4.80
N TYR A 198 -1.85 9.34 3.94
CA TYR A 198 -2.58 9.63 2.71
C TYR A 198 -1.70 10.12 1.54
N VAL A 199 -2.14 9.83 0.36
CA VAL A 199 -1.53 10.22 -0.93
C VAL A 199 -0.18 9.52 -1.23
N GLU A 200 0.23 8.55 -0.42
CA GLU A 200 1.47 7.79 -0.64
C GLU A 200 1.44 7.03 -1.98
N GLU A 201 0.29 6.46 -2.33
CA GLU A 201 0.16 5.62 -3.52
C GLU A 201 0.27 6.42 -4.84
N PRO A 202 -0.39 7.58 -5.04
CA PRO A 202 -0.15 8.36 -6.23
C PRO A 202 1.27 8.95 -6.26
N ILE A 203 1.89 9.25 -5.11
CA ILE A 203 3.30 9.65 -5.05
C ILE A 203 4.20 8.50 -5.51
N LEU A 204 3.98 7.30 -5.03
CA LEU A 204 4.71 6.10 -5.47
C LEU A 204 4.56 5.90 -6.99
N ALA A 205 3.35 6.02 -7.53
CA ALA A 205 3.11 5.93 -8.96
C ALA A 205 3.94 6.94 -9.76
N GLU A 206 3.99 8.21 -9.34
CA GLU A 206 4.79 9.24 -10.01
C GLU A 206 6.29 8.93 -9.96
N ARG A 207 6.81 8.43 -8.83
CA ARG A 207 8.23 8.03 -8.68
C ARG A 207 8.57 6.88 -9.62
N LEU A 208 7.72 5.87 -9.70
CA LEU A 208 7.88 4.74 -10.62
C LEU A 208 7.85 5.19 -12.09
N MET A 209 6.90 6.05 -12.46
CA MET A 209 6.80 6.61 -13.82
C MET A 209 8.06 7.39 -14.23
N GLN A 210 8.74 8.09 -13.32
CA GLN A 210 10.00 8.80 -13.60
C GLN A 210 11.13 7.83 -14.03
N LYS A 211 11.03 6.56 -13.66
CA LYS A 211 11.95 5.48 -14.07
C LYS A 211 11.36 4.57 -15.15
N ASN A 212 10.26 4.98 -15.80
CA ASN A 212 9.52 4.18 -16.78
C ASN A 212 8.96 2.86 -16.25
N TYR A 213 8.83 2.72 -14.92
CA TYR A 213 8.14 1.59 -14.30
C TYR A 213 6.64 1.82 -14.22
N LYS A 214 5.89 0.73 -14.11
CA LYS A 214 4.43 0.70 -14.09
C LYS A 214 3.90 0.03 -12.83
N CYS A 215 2.68 0.36 -12.48
CA CYS A 215 1.87 -0.42 -11.54
C CYS A 215 0.88 -1.29 -12.32
N ALA A 216 0.55 -2.45 -11.76
CA ALA A 216 -0.42 -3.37 -12.35
C ALA A 216 -1.44 -3.84 -11.32
N CYS A 217 -2.61 -4.25 -11.80
CA CYS A 217 -3.61 -4.98 -11.06
C CYS A 217 -3.68 -6.41 -11.61
N CYS A 218 -3.43 -7.41 -10.78
CA CYS A 218 -3.66 -8.81 -11.12
C CYS A 218 -5.15 -9.11 -10.96
N ILE A 219 -5.86 -9.29 -12.09
CA ILE A 219 -7.31 -9.54 -12.12
C ILE A 219 -7.67 -11.02 -11.89
N ALA A 220 -6.67 -11.88 -11.81
CA ALA A 220 -6.84 -13.32 -11.57
C ALA A 220 -6.94 -13.67 -10.09
N THR A 221 -6.84 -12.70 -9.18
CA THR A 221 -6.95 -12.89 -7.73
C THR A 221 -7.51 -11.64 -7.05
N SER A 222 -8.09 -11.82 -5.87
CA SER A 222 -8.69 -10.72 -5.12
C SER A 222 -8.52 -10.90 -3.62
N ILE A 223 -8.69 -9.78 -2.91
CA ILE A 223 -8.80 -9.71 -1.45
C ILE A 223 -10.00 -8.87 -1.05
N ILE A 224 -10.41 -9.01 0.22
CA ILE A 224 -11.34 -8.07 0.84
C ILE A 224 -10.56 -7.24 1.87
N HIS A 225 -10.62 -5.93 1.75
CA HIS A 225 -10.06 -5.01 2.72
C HIS A 225 -11.14 -4.54 3.68
N ASN A 226 -11.06 -5.05 4.88
CA ASN A 226 -11.99 -4.71 5.95
C ASN A 226 -11.52 -3.42 6.62
N HIS A 227 -11.77 -2.27 5.95
CA HIS A 227 -11.26 -0.96 6.38
C HIS A 227 -11.19 -0.80 7.90
N SER A 228 -9.97 -0.84 8.44
CA SER A 228 -9.78 -0.77 9.86
C SER A 228 -10.29 0.56 10.42
N THR A 229 -10.88 0.48 11.58
CA THR A 229 -11.26 1.65 12.38
C THR A 229 -10.04 2.35 12.98
N THR A 230 -8.84 1.79 12.83
CA THR A 230 -7.60 2.23 13.51
C THR A 230 -7.30 3.71 13.27
N VAL A 231 -7.32 4.18 12.00
CA VAL A 231 -7.05 5.60 11.73
C VAL A 231 -8.15 6.49 12.28
N LYS A 232 -9.41 6.07 12.14
CA LYS A 232 -10.57 6.85 12.67
C LYS A 232 -10.62 6.86 14.19
N SER A 233 -10.15 5.79 14.83
CA SER A 233 -10.10 5.72 16.31
C SER A 233 -8.91 6.48 16.90
N VAL A 234 -7.82 6.66 16.15
CA VAL A 234 -6.58 7.31 16.62
C VAL A 234 -6.60 8.81 16.44
N PHE A 235 -7.23 9.32 15.37
CA PHE A 235 -7.19 10.74 15.03
C PHE A 235 -8.57 11.35 14.90
N ALA A 236 -8.73 12.57 15.46
CA ALA A 236 -9.94 13.37 15.23
C ALA A 236 -10.12 13.69 13.73
N LYS A 237 -11.37 13.75 13.27
CA LYS A 237 -11.74 14.01 11.85
C LYS A 237 -11.00 15.21 11.24
N ASN A 238 -10.93 16.33 11.97
CA ASN A 238 -10.24 17.54 11.51
C ASN A 238 -8.73 17.32 11.31
N LYS A 239 -8.10 16.50 12.15
CA LYS A 239 -6.68 16.15 12.00
C LYS A 239 -6.47 15.28 10.77
N ILE A 240 -7.36 14.33 10.50
CA ILE A 240 -7.36 13.48 9.31
C ILE A 240 -7.47 14.35 8.04
N ARG A 241 -8.43 15.27 7.99
CA ARG A 241 -8.60 16.20 6.86
C ARG A 241 -7.37 17.07 6.63
N LYS A 242 -6.78 17.60 7.71
CA LYS A 242 -5.54 18.40 7.63
C LYS A 242 -4.40 17.59 7.05
N MET A 243 -4.12 16.40 7.59
CA MET A 243 -3.07 15.51 7.07
C MET A 243 -3.27 15.18 5.59
N ASN A 244 -4.52 14.84 5.19
CA ASN A 244 -4.83 14.55 3.80
C ASN A 244 -4.55 15.77 2.88
N ASN A 245 -4.96 16.97 3.27
CA ASN A 245 -4.73 18.18 2.50
C ASN A 245 -3.24 18.56 2.40
N GLU A 246 -2.47 18.37 3.47
CA GLU A 246 -1.03 18.61 3.47
C GLU A 246 -0.31 17.64 2.53
N SER A 247 -0.61 16.35 2.61
CA SER A 247 -0.07 15.32 1.72
C SER A 247 -0.47 15.58 0.26
N PHE A 248 -1.74 15.94 0.03
CA PHE A 248 -2.22 16.24 -1.31
C PHE A 248 -1.56 17.49 -1.91
N LYS A 249 -1.36 18.55 -1.10
CA LYS A 249 -0.61 19.75 -1.51
C LYS A 249 0.82 19.42 -1.90
N TYR A 250 1.50 18.56 -1.12
CA TYR A 250 2.85 18.10 -1.42
C TYR A 250 2.89 17.37 -2.76
N TYR A 251 2.00 16.39 -2.98
CA TYR A 251 1.86 15.66 -4.23
C TYR A 251 1.67 16.60 -5.44
N LEU A 252 0.73 17.55 -5.35
CA LEU A 252 0.44 18.48 -6.43
C LEU A 252 1.65 19.34 -6.80
N LYS A 253 2.37 19.83 -5.80
CA LYS A 253 3.54 20.68 -6.02
C LYS A 253 4.77 19.90 -6.48
N GLN A 254 5.12 18.82 -5.79
CA GLN A 254 6.38 18.11 -6.01
C GLN A 254 6.31 17.16 -7.21
N TYR A 255 5.21 16.47 -7.40
CA TYR A 255 5.08 15.45 -8.42
C TYR A 255 4.26 15.88 -9.63
N ARG A 256 3.21 16.67 -9.44
CA ARG A 256 2.37 17.15 -10.55
C ARG A 256 2.84 18.50 -11.10
N LYS A 257 3.77 19.17 -10.42
CA LYS A 257 4.33 20.48 -10.81
C LYS A 257 3.25 21.54 -11.07
N PHE A 258 2.14 21.48 -10.34
CA PHE A 258 1.07 22.48 -10.45
C PHE A 258 1.51 23.80 -9.83
N ASN A 259 1.17 24.91 -10.51
CA ASN A 259 1.38 26.25 -9.99
C ASN A 259 0.43 26.51 -8.79
N ILE A 260 0.64 27.62 -8.10
CA ILE A 260 -0.10 27.95 -6.88
C ILE A 260 -1.62 28.03 -7.10
N VAL A 261 -2.07 28.57 -8.25
CA VAL A 261 -3.49 28.72 -8.57
C VAL A 261 -4.15 27.34 -8.73
N LYS A 262 -3.60 26.48 -9.61
CA LYS A 262 -4.10 25.11 -9.81
C LYS A 262 -4.08 24.32 -8.51
N THR A 263 -3.01 24.45 -7.72
CA THR A 263 -2.88 23.78 -6.42
C THR A 263 -4.02 24.17 -5.48
N ASN A 264 -4.28 25.46 -5.32
CA ASN A 264 -5.31 25.95 -4.41
C ASN A 264 -6.73 25.53 -4.86
N ILE A 265 -7.00 25.52 -6.16
CA ILE A 265 -8.27 25.02 -6.69
C ILE A 265 -8.43 23.53 -6.37
N CYS A 266 -7.41 22.70 -6.63
CA CYS A 266 -7.46 21.28 -6.30
C CYS A 266 -7.66 21.04 -4.78
N LEU A 267 -7.00 21.80 -3.92
CA LEU A 267 -7.16 21.71 -2.47
C LEU A 267 -8.59 22.05 -2.02
N PHE A 268 -9.19 23.08 -2.63
CA PHE A 268 -10.58 23.44 -2.36
C PHE A 268 -11.54 22.28 -2.72
N PHE A 269 -11.41 21.70 -3.91
CA PHE A 269 -12.24 20.55 -4.31
C PHE A 269 -12.00 19.32 -3.45
N ASN A 270 -10.74 19.04 -3.09
CA ASN A 270 -10.41 17.95 -2.16
C ASN A 270 -11.04 18.16 -0.78
N TYR A 271 -11.02 19.37 -0.26
CA TYR A 271 -11.66 19.71 1.02
C TYR A 271 -13.17 19.47 0.96
N LEU A 272 -13.87 19.93 -0.09
CA LEU A 272 -15.29 19.68 -0.29
C LEU A 272 -15.59 18.18 -0.34
N LYS A 273 -14.77 17.39 -1.07
CA LYS A 273 -14.91 15.94 -1.10
C LYS A 273 -14.78 15.31 0.29
N LEU A 274 -13.81 15.73 1.09
CA LEU A 274 -13.63 15.21 2.45
C LEU A 274 -14.77 15.58 3.39
N LEU A 275 -15.46 16.70 3.16
CA LEU A 275 -16.67 17.05 3.90
C LEU A 275 -17.88 16.17 3.56
N MET A 276 -17.96 15.67 2.31
CA MET A 276 -19.05 14.81 1.84
C MET A 276 -18.90 13.34 2.27
N LEU A 277 -17.72 12.93 2.71
CA LEU A 277 -17.40 11.54 3.10
C LEU A 277 -17.56 11.29 4.62
N ASP A 278 -17.92 12.31 5.40
CA ASP A 278 -18.19 12.26 6.84
C ASP A 278 -19.67 12.06 7.16
#